data_574627495ad4c67c848d9bd04d1f3b14
#
_entry.id   574627495ad4c67c848d9bd04d1f3b14
#
_cell.length_a   1.000
_cell.length_b   1.000
_cell.length_c   1.000
_cell.angle_alpha   90.00
_cell.angle_beta   90.00
_cell.angle_gamma   90.00
#
_symmetry.space_group_name_H-M   'P 1'
#
loop_
_entity.id
_entity.type
_entity.pdbx_description
1 polymer ?
#
loop_
_entity_poly.entity_id
_entity_poly.type
_entity_poly.pdbx_seq_one_letter_code
_entity_poly.pdbx_strand_id
1 'polypeptide(L)'
;MSPLDGQIAETSIVPKVFNLYGEEWDRSEDRPGWRSKDAWIGHRIGAELIGGSIYELEPDDRLWPYHAHHANEEWLIVVRGRPTVRTPEGEHDLNEGDVVAFPRAEDGLHQVINRTDAPIRVLMLSTLIAPDLVHHADSGKFGARNVNGDRVLLSRPGPMLDYWDGED
;
A
#
# COMPACT_ATOMS: atom_id res chain seq x y z
N MET A 1 13.14 -46.95 36.56
CA MET A 1 13.68 -45.87 35.72
C MET A 1 12.98 -45.97 34.38
N SER A 2 11.99 -45.12 34.16
CA SER A 2 11.24 -45.08 32.89
C SER A 2 11.80 -43.94 32.08
N PRO A 3 12.10 -44.10 30.78
CA PRO A 3 12.54 -43.01 29.95
C PRO A 3 11.34 -42.12 29.63
N LEU A 4 11.52 -40.81 29.83
CA LEU A 4 10.59 -39.78 29.42
C LEU A 4 10.70 -39.63 27.89
N ASP A 5 9.85 -40.31 27.16
CA ASP A 5 9.63 -40.04 25.75
C ASP A 5 8.89 -38.70 25.58
N GLY A 6 9.66 -37.62 25.59
CA GLY A 6 9.17 -36.34 25.16
C GLY A 6 9.10 -36.32 23.64
N GLN A 7 7.98 -36.71 23.07
CA GLN A 7 7.64 -36.37 21.68
C GLN A 7 7.45 -34.86 21.59
N ILE A 8 8.47 -34.19 21.10
CA ILE A 8 8.31 -32.84 20.56
C ILE A 8 7.46 -33.01 19.31
N ALA A 9 6.20 -32.62 19.38
CA ALA A 9 5.35 -32.54 18.21
C ALA A 9 5.99 -31.51 17.27
N GLU A 10 6.61 -31.97 16.19
CA GLU A 10 6.99 -31.11 15.07
C GLU A 10 5.69 -30.52 14.50
N THR A 11 5.36 -29.32 14.92
CA THR A 11 4.34 -28.50 14.25
C THR A 11 4.92 -28.12 12.89
N SER A 12 4.64 -28.91 11.86
CA SER A 12 4.97 -28.55 10.49
C SER A 12 4.19 -27.29 10.14
N ILE A 13 4.88 -26.18 10.03
CA ILE A 13 4.29 -24.91 9.56
C ILE A 13 4.07 -25.06 8.06
N VAL A 14 2.83 -25.33 7.67
CA VAL A 14 2.45 -25.29 6.25
C VAL A 14 2.48 -23.83 5.81
N PRO A 15 3.28 -23.46 4.80
CA PRO A 15 3.34 -22.10 4.34
C PRO A 15 1.99 -21.65 3.78
N LYS A 16 1.55 -20.46 4.16
CA LYS A 16 0.39 -19.80 3.54
C LYS A 16 0.82 -19.24 2.19
N VAL A 17 0.09 -19.55 1.15
CA VAL A 17 0.43 -19.18 -0.23
C VAL A 17 -0.68 -18.33 -0.82
N PHE A 18 -0.31 -17.27 -1.52
CA PHE A 18 -1.22 -16.45 -2.31
C PHE A 18 -0.72 -16.39 -3.77
N ASN A 19 -1.63 -16.58 -4.73
CA ASN A 19 -1.29 -16.51 -6.15
C ASN A 19 -1.62 -15.12 -6.70
N LEU A 20 -0.61 -14.37 -7.15
CA LEU A 20 -0.79 -13.02 -7.71
C LEU A 20 -1.63 -12.99 -8.99
N TYR A 21 -1.78 -14.13 -9.68
CA TYR A 21 -2.61 -14.26 -10.88
C TYR A 21 -4.02 -14.79 -10.58
N GLY A 22 -4.33 -15.06 -9.30
CA GLY A 22 -5.66 -15.49 -8.85
C GLY A 22 -6.70 -14.38 -8.97
N GLU A 23 -7.97 -14.76 -8.78
CA GLU A 23 -9.14 -13.83 -8.84
C GLU A 23 -9.80 -13.67 -7.45
N GLU A 24 -9.02 -13.83 -6.39
CA GLU A 24 -9.48 -13.67 -5.01
C GLU A 24 -9.26 -12.25 -4.52
N TRP A 25 -10.34 -11.47 -4.42
CA TRP A 25 -10.33 -10.07 -4.02
C TRP A 25 -10.98 -9.88 -2.64
N ASP A 26 -10.44 -8.95 -1.82
CA ASP A 26 -11.01 -8.58 -0.53
C ASP A 26 -11.97 -7.41 -0.67
N ARG A 27 -11.73 -6.53 -1.64
CA ARG A 27 -12.51 -5.33 -1.86
C ARG A 27 -12.55 -4.95 -3.33
N SER A 28 -13.61 -4.21 -3.72
CA SER A 28 -13.69 -3.47 -4.98
C SER A 28 -14.14 -2.04 -4.72
N GLU A 29 -13.57 -1.09 -5.48
CA GLU A 29 -14.00 0.30 -5.55
C GLU A 29 -14.62 0.53 -6.93
N ASP A 30 -15.82 1.12 -6.97
CA ASP A 30 -16.57 1.38 -8.22
C ASP A 30 -16.74 2.88 -8.51
N ARG A 31 -15.96 3.73 -7.88
CA ARG A 31 -15.98 5.17 -8.11
C ARG A 31 -15.38 5.48 -9.48
N PRO A 32 -16.09 6.22 -10.37
CA PRO A 32 -15.54 6.61 -11.67
C PRO A 32 -14.19 7.32 -11.54
N GLY A 33 -13.19 6.88 -12.32
CA GLY A 33 -11.82 7.36 -12.29
C GLY A 33 -10.94 6.70 -11.20
N TRP A 34 -11.51 5.74 -10.42
CA TRP A 34 -10.85 5.06 -9.29
C TRP A 34 -11.27 3.60 -9.17
N ARG A 35 -11.84 3.01 -10.21
CA ARG A 35 -12.31 1.61 -10.17
C ARG A 35 -11.13 0.67 -10.04
N SER A 36 -11.17 -0.14 -9.02
CA SER A 36 -10.11 -1.11 -8.73
C SER A 36 -10.62 -2.27 -7.89
N LYS A 37 -9.88 -3.37 -7.91
CA LYS A 37 -10.03 -4.47 -6.95
C LYS A 37 -8.72 -4.62 -6.19
N ASP A 38 -8.80 -5.03 -4.93
CA ASP A 38 -7.61 -5.29 -4.14
C ASP A 38 -7.74 -6.54 -3.25
N ALA A 39 -6.58 -7.17 -3.00
CA ALA A 39 -6.45 -8.21 -1.99
C ALA A 39 -5.22 -7.95 -1.11
N TRP A 40 -5.40 -8.08 0.21
CA TRP A 40 -4.38 -7.80 1.23
C TRP A 40 -3.52 -9.04 1.47
N ILE A 41 -2.54 -9.26 0.58
CA ILE A 41 -1.72 -10.46 0.56
C ILE A 41 -0.89 -10.63 1.83
N GLY A 42 -0.27 -9.57 2.32
CA GLY A 42 0.55 -9.62 3.53
C GLY A 42 -0.19 -10.27 4.68
N HIS A 43 -1.43 -9.87 4.92
CA HIS A 43 -2.29 -10.45 5.95
C HIS A 43 -2.64 -11.92 5.66
N ARG A 44 -2.93 -12.27 4.41
CA ARG A 44 -3.30 -13.64 4.02
C ARG A 44 -2.16 -14.63 4.17
N ILE A 45 -0.93 -14.21 3.92
CA ILE A 45 0.27 -15.07 4.06
C ILE A 45 0.90 -15.01 5.45
N GLY A 46 0.40 -14.13 6.34
CA GLY A 46 0.89 -13.96 7.70
C GLY A 46 2.18 -13.17 7.82
N ALA A 47 2.40 -12.20 6.91
CA ALA A 47 3.49 -11.24 7.03
C ALA A 47 3.21 -10.23 8.16
N GLU A 48 4.22 -9.85 8.93
CA GLU A 48 4.09 -9.00 10.11
C GLU A 48 4.79 -7.65 9.94
N LEU A 49 5.90 -7.60 9.20
CA LEU A 49 6.75 -6.41 9.06
C LEU A 49 6.63 -5.74 7.70
N ILE A 50 6.13 -6.47 6.71
CA ILE A 50 5.95 -5.98 5.33
C ILE A 50 4.49 -6.14 4.97
N GLY A 51 3.84 -5.05 4.65
CA GLY A 51 2.53 -5.02 4.01
C GLY A 51 2.64 -5.42 2.55
N GLY A 52 1.60 -6.04 2.02
CA GLY A 52 1.52 -6.34 0.60
C GLY A 52 0.08 -6.36 0.16
N SER A 53 -0.22 -5.65 -0.92
CA SER A 53 -1.54 -5.66 -1.55
C SER A 53 -1.39 -5.75 -3.05
N ILE A 54 -2.19 -6.64 -3.66
CA ILE A 54 -2.33 -6.70 -5.11
C ILE A 54 -3.53 -5.87 -5.52
N TYR A 55 -3.39 -5.12 -6.61
CA TYR A 55 -4.44 -4.28 -7.17
C TYR A 55 -4.65 -4.61 -8.64
N GLU A 56 -5.90 -4.62 -9.07
CA GLU A 56 -6.28 -4.60 -10.47
C GLU A 56 -7.05 -3.31 -10.76
N LEU A 57 -6.62 -2.55 -11.77
CA LEU A 57 -7.21 -1.29 -12.18
C LEU A 57 -7.85 -1.43 -13.56
N GLU A 58 -9.07 -0.93 -13.69
CA GLU A 58 -9.74 -0.83 -14.98
C GLU A 58 -9.10 0.25 -15.89
N PRO A 59 -9.32 0.22 -17.20
CA PRO A 59 -8.89 1.28 -18.11
C PRO A 59 -9.31 2.68 -17.66
N ASP A 60 -8.43 3.67 -17.84
CA ASP A 60 -8.60 5.09 -17.50
C ASP A 60 -8.75 5.39 -16.00
N ASP A 61 -8.55 4.40 -15.12
CA ASP A 61 -8.64 4.57 -13.68
C ASP A 61 -7.27 4.76 -13.00
N ARG A 62 -7.30 5.20 -11.75
CA ARG A 62 -6.13 5.47 -10.89
C ARG A 62 -6.23 4.69 -9.61
N LEU A 63 -5.08 4.32 -9.08
CA LEU A 63 -4.98 3.75 -7.74
C LEU A 63 -4.59 4.87 -6.77
N TRP A 64 -5.46 5.12 -5.80
CA TRP A 64 -5.28 6.10 -4.74
C TRP A 64 -4.97 7.54 -5.23
N PRO A 65 -5.16 8.57 -4.38
CA PRO A 65 -4.67 9.91 -4.66
C PRO A 65 -3.15 9.95 -4.82
N TYR A 66 -2.63 10.95 -5.50
CA TYR A 66 -1.20 11.25 -5.55
C TYR A 66 -0.71 11.57 -4.13
N HIS A 67 0.14 10.70 -3.57
CA HIS A 67 0.45 10.71 -2.14
C HIS A 67 1.86 10.22 -1.83
N ALA A 68 2.30 10.50 -0.62
CA ALA A 68 3.52 9.98 -0.03
C ALA A 68 3.29 9.54 1.41
N HIS A 69 4.08 8.58 1.86
CA HIS A 69 4.16 8.12 3.24
C HIS A 69 5.40 8.66 3.93
N HIS A 70 5.28 9.24 5.12
CA HIS A 70 6.42 9.80 5.83
C HIS A 70 7.21 8.77 6.64
N ALA A 71 6.57 7.71 7.11
CA ALA A 71 7.23 6.64 7.85
C ALA A 71 7.58 5.43 6.98
N ASN A 72 6.82 5.18 5.90
CA ASN A 72 6.92 3.95 5.14
C ASN A 72 7.59 4.16 3.78
N GLU A 73 8.43 3.20 3.39
CA GLU A 73 8.88 3.01 2.03
C GLU A 73 7.93 2.04 1.34
N GLU A 74 7.60 2.32 0.09
CA GLU A 74 6.75 1.46 -0.72
C GLU A 74 7.45 1.02 -2.00
N TRP A 75 7.09 -0.18 -2.47
CA TRP A 75 7.55 -0.71 -3.75
C TRP A 75 6.36 -1.07 -4.61
N LEU A 76 6.43 -0.75 -5.89
CA LEU A 76 5.52 -1.21 -6.92
C LEU A 76 6.21 -2.28 -7.75
N ILE A 77 5.52 -3.38 -8.01
CA ILE A 77 5.94 -4.43 -8.94
C ILE A 77 4.83 -4.61 -9.96
N VAL A 78 5.14 -4.48 -11.25
CA VAL A 78 4.16 -4.69 -12.32
C VAL A 78 3.97 -6.18 -12.53
N VAL A 79 2.77 -6.68 -12.22
CA VAL A 79 2.40 -8.10 -12.36
C VAL A 79 1.81 -8.38 -13.73
N ARG A 80 1.02 -7.45 -14.29
CA ARG A 80 0.41 -7.56 -15.62
C ARG A 80 0.11 -6.18 -16.20
N GLY A 81 0.32 -6.04 -17.51
CA GLY A 81 -0.01 -4.85 -18.27
C GLY A 81 1.06 -3.77 -18.21
N ARG A 82 0.67 -2.54 -18.54
CA ARG A 82 1.58 -1.40 -18.66
C ARG A 82 1.04 -0.19 -17.90
N PRO A 83 1.21 -0.13 -16.57
CA PRO A 83 0.83 1.04 -15.78
C PRO A 83 1.71 2.25 -16.11
N THR A 84 1.14 3.45 -15.93
CA THR A 84 1.87 4.70 -15.83
C THR A 84 2.02 5.06 -14.35
N VAL A 85 3.21 5.40 -13.91
CA VAL A 85 3.47 5.94 -12.57
C VAL A 85 3.76 7.43 -12.67
N ARG A 86 3.01 8.24 -11.93
CA ARG A 86 3.27 9.67 -11.72
C ARG A 86 4.15 9.83 -10.49
N THR A 87 5.25 10.56 -10.64
CA THR A 87 6.22 10.93 -9.59
C THR A 87 6.47 12.44 -9.62
N PRO A 88 7.30 13.03 -8.72
CA PRO A 88 7.71 14.42 -8.82
C PRO A 88 8.44 14.77 -10.13
N GLU A 89 9.14 13.81 -10.73
CA GLU A 89 9.87 13.99 -11.99
C GLU A 89 8.98 13.90 -13.24
N GLY A 90 7.71 13.46 -13.08
CA GLY A 90 6.75 13.32 -14.17
C GLY A 90 6.08 11.95 -14.22
N GLU A 91 5.54 11.62 -15.38
CA GLU A 91 4.90 10.33 -15.64
C GLU A 91 5.84 9.38 -16.37
N HIS A 92 5.86 8.12 -15.95
CA HIS A 92 6.73 7.06 -16.47
C HIS A 92 5.90 5.82 -16.78
N ASP A 93 5.95 5.35 -18.01
CA ASP A 93 5.32 4.08 -18.40
C ASP A 93 6.21 2.91 -17.98
N LEU A 94 5.58 1.91 -17.37
CA LEU A 94 6.24 0.69 -16.91
C LEU A 94 5.78 -0.53 -17.73
N ASN A 95 6.57 -1.59 -17.69
CA ASN A 95 6.28 -2.87 -18.32
C ASN A 95 6.14 -3.97 -17.26
N GLU A 96 5.56 -5.10 -17.65
CA GLU A 96 5.52 -6.29 -16.78
C GLU A 96 6.91 -6.67 -16.28
N GLY A 97 7.02 -6.92 -14.97
CA GLY A 97 8.27 -7.23 -14.29
C GLY A 97 9.06 -6.02 -13.80
N ASP A 98 8.70 -4.80 -14.20
CA ASP A 98 9.36 -3.60 -13.66
C ASP A 98 9.06 -3.43 -12.18
N VAL A 99 10.07 -2.93 -11.45
CA VAL A 99 10.02 -2.64 -10.02
C VAL A 99 10.42 -1.20 -9.79
N VAL A 100 9.61 -0.47 -9.02
CA VAL A 100 9.87 0.92 -8.62
C VAL A 100 9.79 1.03 -7.11
N ALA A 101 10.75 1.73 -6.49
CA ALA A 101 10.72 2.07 -5.08
C ALA A 101 10.28 3.53 -4.89
N PHE A 102 9.43 3.76 -3.92
CA PHE A 102 9.00 5.08 -3.46
C PHE A 102 9.57 5.30 -2.06
N PRO A 103 10.61 6.14 -1.92
CA PRO A 103 11.19 6.45 -0.63
C PRO A 103 10.20 7.19 0.26
N ARG A 104 10.55 7.35 1.52
CA ARG A 104 9.73 8.07 2.49
C ARG A 104 9.67 9.56 2.16
N ALA A 105 8.59 10.20 2.60
CA ALA A 105 8.31 11.63 2.47
C ALA A 105 8.12 12.08 1.00
N GLU A 106 8.39 13.35 0.70
CA GLU A 106 8.02 13.98 -0.57
C GLU A 106 8.71 13.36 -1.80
N ASP A 107 9.90 12.81 -1.63
CA ASP A 107 10.62 12.10 -2.71
C ASP A 107 9.91 10.81 -3.14
N GLY A 108 9.04 10.28 -2.29
CA GLY A 108 8.21 9.10 -2.56
C GLY A 108 6.81 9.42 -3.07
N LEU A 109 6.51 10.66 -3.44
CA LEU A 109 5.22 11.00 -4.02
C LEU A 109 4.94 10.17 -5.26
N HIS A 110 3.81 9.46 -5.26
CA HIS A 110 3.44 8.60 -6.39
C HIS A 110 1.94 8.43 -6.56
N GLN A 111 1.57 8.06 -7.79
CA GLN A 111 0.23 7.60 -8.16
C GLN A 111 0.35 6.61 -9.33
N VAL A 112 -0.36 5.49 -9.25
CA VAL A 112 -0.47 4.54 -10.35
C VAL A 112 -1.70 4.86 -11.18
N ILE A 113 -1.55 4.85 -12.51
CA ILE A 113 -2.58 5.19 -13.47
C ILE A 113 -2.62 4.10 -14.54
N ASN A 114 -3.81 3.66 -14.91
CA ASN A 114 -3.99 2.82 -16.08
C ASN A 114 -4.40 3.70 -17.28
N ARG A 115 -3.46 3.95 -18.19
CA ARG A 115 -3.71 4.70 -19.44
C ARG A 115 -3.91 3.77 -20.65
N THR A 116 -4.07 2.46 -20.39
CA THR A 116 -4.26 1.46 -21.43
C THR A 116 -5.74 1.11 -21.60
N ASP A 117 -6.05 0.33 -22.62
CA ASP A 117 -7.39 -0.16 -22.94
C ASP A 117 -7.73 -1.52 -22.29
N ALA A 118 -6.84 -2.05 -21.46
CA ALA A 118 -7.01 -3.31 -20.75
C ALA A 118 -6.71 -3.15 -19.24
N PRO A 119 -7.27 -4.00 -18.37
CA PRO A 119 -6.93 -3.98 -16.95
C PRO A 119 -5.44 -4.24 -16.72
N ILE A 120 -4.84 -3.50 -15.78
CA ILE A 120 -3.48 -3.71 -15.30
C ILE A 120 -3.51 -4.30 -13.90
N ARG A 121 -2.43 -5.00 -13.52
CA ARG A 121 -2.28 -5.57 -12.17
C ARG A 121 -0.92 -5.21 -11.59
N VAL A 122 -0.92 -4.63 -10.39
CA VAL A 122 0.29 -4.21 -9.68
C VAL A 122 0.29 -4.75 -8.25
N LEU A 123 1.46 -5.17 -7.79
CA LEU A 123 1.71 -5.49 -6.39
C LEU A 123 2.38 -4.29 -5.72
N MET A 124 1.77 -3.79 -4.65
CA MET A 124 2.37 -2.79 -3.77
C MET A 124 2.85 -3.47 -2.51
N LEU A 125 4.12 -3.28 -2.18
CA LEU A 125 4.71 -3.66 -0.89
C LEU A 125 4.98 -2.40 -0.09
N SER A 126 4.86 -2.48 1.23
CA SER A 126 5.13 -1.36 2.13
C SER A 126 5.78 -1.87 3.42
N THR A 127 6.70 -1.14 3.99
CA THR A 127 7.05 -1.34 5.39
C THR A 127 5.82 -1.04 6.26
N LEU A 128 5.70 -1.70 7.43
CA LEU A 128 4.56 -1.50 8.34
C LEU A 128 4.99 -0.67 9.56
N ILE A 129 5.64 0.47 9.31
CA ILE A 129 6.09 1.38 10.36
C ILE A 129 4.93 2.28 10.78
N ALA A 130 4.60 2.28 12.06
CA ALA A 130 3.56 3.10 12.65
C ALA A 130 4.12 3.86 13.87
N PRO A 131 3.64 5.08 14.15
CA PRO A 131 2.63 5.85 13.42
C PRO A 131 3.11 6.35 12.05
N ASP A 132 2.18 6.65 11.13
CA ASP A 132 2.49 7.14 9.80
C ASP A 132 1.69 8.40 9.46
N LEU A 133 2.34 9.34 8.78
CA LEU A 133 1.71 10.52 8.20
C LEU A 133 1.69 10.37 6.69
N VAL A 134 0.51 10.48 6.08
CA VAL A 134 0.30 10.37 4.64
C VAL A 134 -0.06 11.73 4.08
N HIS A 135 0.72 12.22 3.12
CA HIS A 135 0.46 13.47 2.41
C HIS A 135 -0.24 13.20 1.09
N HIS A 136 -1.40 13.81 0.85
CA HIS A 136 -2.14 13.79 -0.42
C HIS A 136 -1.89 15.10 -1.15
N ALA A 137 -0.87 15.14 -2.01
CA ALA A 137 -0.33 16.38 -2.57
C ALA A 137 -1.34 17.19 -3.38
N ASP A 138 -2.11 16.56 -4.29
CA ASP A 138 -3.07 17.28 -5.15
C ASP A 138 -4.21 17.96 -4.35
N SER A 139 -4.60 17.39 -3.24
CA SER A 139 -5.72 17.90 -2.43
C SER A 139 -5.28 18.65 -1.17
N GLY A 140 -3.96 18.69 -0.89
CA GLY A 140 -3.38 19.32 0.29
C GLY A 140 -3.87 18.73 1.61
N LYS A 141 -4.24 17.42 1.62
CA LYS A 141 -4.68 16.74 2.84
C LYS A 141 -3.54 15.97 3.46
N PHE A 142 -3.60 15.86 4.78
CA PHE A 142 -2.77 14.95 5.55
C PHE A 142 -3.64 13.92 6.26
N GLY A 143 -3.24 12.67 6.19
CA GLY A 143 -3.80 11.57 6.96
C GLY A 143 -2.79 11.12 8.01
N ALA A 144 -3.24 10.88 9.23
CA ALA A 144 -2.40 10.27 10.25
C ALA A 144 -2.95 8.89 10.64
N ARG A 145 -2.05 7.92 10.78
CA ARG A 145 -2.33 6.61 11.33
C ARG A 145 -1.62 6.47 12.67
N ASN A 146 -2.33 5.92 13.67
CA ASN A 146 -1.76 5.66 14.99
C ASN A 146 -0.86 4.41 14.97
N VAL A 147 -0.32 4.05 16.13
CA VAL A 147 0.55 2.87 16.29
C VAL A 147 -0.11 1.53 15.96
N ASN A 148 -1.43 1.47 15.93
CA ASN A 148 -2.20 0.28 15.53
C ASN A 148 -2.55 0.27 14.03
N GLY A 149 -2.14 1.32 13.27
CA GLY A 149 -2.46 1.48 11.87
C GLY A 149 -3.84 2.10 11.58
N ASP A 150 -4.62 2.45 12.62
CA ASP A 150 -5.93 3.08 12.45
C ASP A 150 -5.78 4.52 11.96
N ARG A 151 -6.62 4.94 11.00
CA ARG A 151 -6.66 6.33 10.59
C ARG A 151 -7.32 7.18 11.67
N VAL A 152 -6.54 8.07 12.30
CA VAL A 152 -7.00 8.97 13.37
C VAL A 152 -7.20 10.40 12.90
N LEU A 153 -6.66 10.76 11.72
CA LEU A 153 -6.84 12.08 11.12
C LEU A 153 -6.91 11.94 9.59
N LEU A 154 -7.74 12.75 8.97
CA LEU A 154 -7.69 13.09 7.55
C LEU A 154 -8.23 14.51 7.39
N SER A 155 -7.35 15.48 7.25
CA SER A 155 -7.69 16.90 7.23
C SER A 155 -6.75 17.70 6.33
N ARG A 156 -7.11 18.92 5.99
CA ARG A 156 -6.16 19.93 5.51
C ARG A 156 -5.57 20.67 6.71
N PRO A 157 -4.26 21.04 6.64
CA PRO A 157 -3.67 21.90 7.66
C PRO A 157 -4.47 23.21 7.81
N GLY A 158 -4.70 23.61 9.04
CA GLY A 158 -5.23 24.90 9.40
C GLY A 158 -4.10 25.89 9.74
N PRO A 159 -4.43 27.08 10.28
CA PRO A 159 -3.44 27.97 10.85
C PRO A 159 -2.60 27.25 11.90
N MET A 160 -1.30 27.53 11.92
CA MET A 160 -0.45 27.04 13.02
C MET A 160 -0.92 27.66 14.33
N LEU A 161 -1.16 26.82 15.32
CA LEU A 161 -1.46 27.24 16.66
C LEU A 161 -0.18 27.54 17.41
N ASP A 162 -0.26 28.43 18.43
CA ASP A 162 0.82 28.52 19.43
C ASP A 162 0.89 27.20 20.20
N TYR A 163 2.11 26.86 20.66
CA TYR A 163 2.31 25.59 21.37
C TYR A 163 1.47 25.50 22.66
N TRP A 164 1.18 26.66 23.28
CA TRP A 164 0.44 26.76 24.53
C TRP A 164 -1.06 27.10 24.34
N ASP A 165 -1.54 27.16 23.11
CA ASP A 165 -2.93 27.49 22.82
C ASP A 165 -3.88 26.44 23.42
N GLY A 166 -4.67 26.85 24.43
CA GLY A 166 -5.59 25.99 25.16
C GLY A 166 -4.98 25.18 26.30
N GLU A 167 -3.71 25.41 26.64
CA GLU A 167 -3.03 24.80 27.77
C GLU A 167 -3.02 25.78 28.97
N ASP A 168 -4.02 25.71 29.86
CA ASP A 168 -4.15 26.54 31.07
C ASP A 168 -3.66 25.83 32.34
#